data_354579bd445f9e696732c8c692ac58fa
#
_entry.id   354579bd445f9e696732c8c692ac58fa
#
_cell.length_a   1.000
_cell.length_b   1.000
_cell.length_c   1.000
_cell.angle_alpha   90.00
_cell.angle_beta   90.00
_cell.angle_gamma   90.00
#
_symmetry.space_group_name_H-M   'P 1'
#
loop_
_entity.id
_entity.type
_entity.pdbx_description
1 polymer ?
#
loop_
_entity_poly.entity_id
_entity_poly.type
_entity_poly.pdbx_seq_one_letter_code
_entity_poly.pdbx_strand_id
1 'polypeptide(L)'
;MLPFDKFREECGVVAIHAHPEAEKLAYLGLHALQHRGQESAGIVTSDGERLHTHRSMGLVADIFTEEVLTSLRGILAIGHTRYSTAGDSALLNAQPIMVQSNKGAIAIAHNGNLVNAQSIRNKLEGQGSIFQTNSDTEVLVHLIALSREQTLPDAIADALRRVEGAFSLVMISRDRIFAARDPRGFRPLAMGRIPAASGEKKDTVVFASETCAFDLLGATYERDVKPGELVIVGPEGISSRFYSPSPAQSSCVFEHVYFSRPDSVVFGRSVDYSRDLMGRQLAREAPVDADIVVPVPDSGNTAAIGYSAESGIPFRLGLIRNHYVGRTFIEPRQSVRDFGVKLKLNPVRSLLQGNRVILIDDSIVRGTTSKKIVRLIRNAGATEVHMRISCPPTISPCFYGVDTPSKKQLIAANKSIEEIRAYIGADSLAYLSLEGLKKACGEGETITYCSACYTGKYPTSWVDVDEILPAQVSE
;
A
#
# COMPACT_ATOMS: atom_id res chain seq x y z
N MET A 1 -12.91 -14.66 7.89
CA MET A 1 -12.92 -13.44 7.05
C MET A 1 -13.23 -13.85 5.61
N LEU A 2 -14.36 -13.45 5.02
CA LEU A 2 -14.59 -13.71 3.59
C LEU A 2 -13.69 -12.76 2.81
N PRO A 3 -12.73 -13.25 2.04
CA PRO A 3 -11.86 -12.38 1.28
C PRO A 3 -12.69 -11.70 0.20
N PHE A 4 -12.69 -10.37 0.18
CA PHE A 4 -12.91 -9.67 -1.07
C PHE A 4 -11.83 -10.14 -2.02
N ASP A 5 -12.22 -10.41 -3.24
CA ASP A 5 -11.37 -10.85 -4.33
C ASP A 5 -10.66 -9.63 -4.97
N LYS A 6 -10.14 -8.75 -4.11
CA LYS A 6 -9.31 -7.60 -4.48
C LYS A 6 -7.92 -7.78 -3.90
N PHE A 7 -6.96 -7.11 -4.51
CA PHE A 7 -5.63 -6.99 -3.93
C PHE A 7 -5.75 -6.48 -2.51
N ARG A 8 -4.92 -7.02 -1.63
CA ARG A 8 -4.89 -6.63 -0.25
C ARG A 8 -3.78 -5.62 -0.04
N GLU A 9 -4.03 -4.78 0.92
CA GLU A 9 -3.33 -3.52 1.17
C GLU A 9 -1.88 -3.76 1.62
N GLU A 10 -1.09 -2.71 1.51
CA GLU A 10 0.31 -2.65 1.87
C GLU A 10 0.48 -1.95 3.20
N CYS A 11 1.67 -2.11 3.82
CA CYS A 11 2.02 -1.40 5.03
C CYS A 11 2.04 0.13 4.84
N GLY A 12 1.81 0.87 5.93
CA GLY A 12 2.01 2.32 6.02
C GLY A 12 3.07 2.65 7.06
N VAL A 13 3.93 3.62 6.75
CA VAL A 13 4.96 4.13 7.66
C VAL A 13 4.80 5.62 7.88
N VAL A 14 5.13 6.08 9.10
CA VAL A 14 5.20 7.48 9.48
C VAL A 14 6.42 7.71 10.36
N ALA A 15 7.04 8.90 10.27
CA ALA A 15 8.08 9.33 11.20
C ALA A 15 7.95 10.82 11.51
N ILE A 16 8.21 11.18 12.75
CA ILE A 16 8.12 12.53 13.31
C ILE A 16 9.44 12.87 13.98
N HIS A 17 10.03 14.00 13.64
CA HIS A 17 11.25 14.51 14.29
C HIS A 17 11.03 15.89 14.88
N ALA A 18 11.41 16.06 16.14
CA ALA A 18 11.39 17.32 16.89
C ALA A 18 9.98 17.89 17.14
N HIS A 19 9.08 17.08 17.75
CA HIS A 19 7.78 17.54 18.21
C HIS A 19 7.50 17.07 19.64
N PRO A 20 7.00 17.94 20.55
CA PRO A 20 6.74 17.57 21.97
C PRO A 20 5.64 16.52 22.12
N GLU A 21 4.76 16.34 21.13
CA GLU A 21 3.70 15.33 21.07
C GLU A 21 3.91 14.38 19.87
N ALA A 22 5.16 13.93 19.68
CA ALA A 22 5.51 13.08 18.52
C ALA A 22 4.71 11.78 18.48
N GLU A 23 4.37 11.20 19.65
CA GLU A 23 3.52 10.01 19.76
C GLU A 23 2.09 10.24 19.22
N LYS A 24 1.51 11.40 19.51
CA LYS A 24 0.16 11.75 19.03
C LYS A 24 0.15 12.00 17.53
N LEU A 25 1.17 12.70 17.01
CA LEU A 25 1.31 12.91 15.58
C LEU A 25 1.54 11.57 14.84
N ALA A 26 2.36 10.67 15.39
CA ALA A 26 2.53 9.33 14.83
C ALA A 26 1.20 8.55 14.82
N TYR A 27 0.41 8.60 15.89
CA TYR A 27 -0.93 8.02 15.97
C TYR A 27 -1.85 8.58 14.88
N LEU A 28 -1.95 9.91 14.71
CA LEU A 28 -2.78 10.55 13.71
C LEU A 28 -2.32 10.20 12.29
N GLY A 29 -1.00 10.19 12.03
CA GLY A 29 -0.45 9.77 10.75
C GLY A 29 -0.78 8.32 10.41
N LEU A 30 -0.66 7.40 11.38
CA LEU A 30 -1.07 5.99 11.20
C LEU A 30 -2.57 5.85 11.00
N HIS A 31 -3.40 6.65 11.68
CA HIS A 31 -4.84 6.66 11.47
C HIS A 31 -5.20 7.09 10.05
N ALA A 32 -4.54 8.10 9.49
CA ALA A 32 -4.70 8.50 8.09
C ALA A 32 -4.28 7.38 7.12
N LEU A 33 -3.27 6.57 7.49
CA LEU A 33 -2.74 5.45 6.71
C LEU A 33 -3.42 4.10 7.04
N GLN A 34 -4.52 4.07 7.82
CA GLN A 34 -5.18 2.83 8.24
C GLN A 34 -5.66 1.97 7.06
N HIS A 35 -5.95 2.59 5.91
CA HIS A 35 -6.32 1.88 4.68
C HIS A 35 -5.18 0.98 4.17
N ARG A 36 -3.92 1.27 4.47
CA ARG A 36 -2.73 0.50 4.08
C ARG A 36 -2.48 -0.72 4.96
N GLY A 37 -2.96 -0.76 6.20
CA GLY A 37 -2.75 -1.90 7.10
C GLY A 37 -3.79 -1.96 8.20
N GLN A 38 -4.39 -3.15 8.41
CA GLN A 38 -5.49 -3.36 9.36
C GLN A 38 -5.28 -4.54 10.31
N GLU A 39 -4.10 -5.20 10.27
CA GLU A 39 -3.83 -6.37 11.09
C GLU A 39 -3.14 -6.04 12.40
N SER A 40 -2.15 -5.18 12.35
CA SER A 40 -1.44 -4.70 13.53
C SER A 40 -0.91 -3.29 13.30
N ALA A 41 -0.64 -2.59 14.39
CA ALA A 41 0.06 -1.32 14.35
C ALA A 41 1.06 -1.21 15.51
N GLY A 42 2.04 -0.33 15.35
CA GLY A 42 3.03 -0.05 16.37
C GLY A 42 3.61 1.35 16.25
N ILE A 43 4.02 1.89 17.39
CA ILE A 43 4.73 3.15 17.52
C ILE A 43 5.97 2.92 18.38
N VAL A 44 7.09 3.50 17.96
CA VAL A 44 8.31 3.63 18.76
C VAL A 44 8.64 5.11 18.85
N THR A 45 8.90 5.58 20.07
CA THR A 45 9.30 6.97 20.34
C THR A 45 10.67 7.04 20.99
N SER A 46 11.29 8.22 20.97
CA SER A 46 12.48 8.53 21.73
C SER A 46 12.30 9.80 22.55
N ASP A 47 12.66 9.72 23.83
CA ASP A 47 12.73 10.86 24.77
C ASP A 47 14.14 11.52 24.78
N GLY A 48 15.07 11.03 23.94
CA GLY A 48 16.46 11.46 23.89
C GLY A 48 17.41 10.60 24.75
N GLU A 49 16.87 9.78 25.65
CA GLU A 49 17.66 8.86 26.49
C GLU A 49 17.44 7.40 26.08
N ARG A 50 16.20 7.01 25.81
CA ARG A 50 15.79 5.65 25.49
C ARG A 50 14.66 5.61 24.47
N LEU A 51 14.45 4.44 23.88
CA LEU A 51 13.32 4.16 23.02
C LEU A 51 12.18 3.51 23.83
N HIS A 52 10.95 3.98 23.60
CA HIS A 52 9.72 3.40 24.12
C HIS A 52 8.94 2.77 22.98
N THR A 53 8.30 1.63 23.20
CA THR A 53 7.58 0.89 22.12
C THR A 53 6.23 0.36 22.60
N HIS A 54 5.25 0.46 21.72
CA HIS A 54 4.00 -0.28 21.84
C HIS A 54 3.58 -0.83 20.49
N ARG A 55 3.24 -2.13 20.44
CA ARG A 55 2.79 -2.84 19.24
C ARG A 55 1.66 -3.77 19.62
N SER A 56 0.61 -3.83 18.82
CA SER A 56 -0.51 -4.75 19.07
C SER A 56 -1.20 -5.15 17.77
N MET A 57 -1.98 -6.23 17.84
CA MET A 57 -2.90 -6.64 16.77
C MET A 57 -4.16 -5.80 16.84
N GLY A 58 -4.69 -5.36 15.70
CA GLY A 58 -5.92 -4.59 15.60
C GLY A 58 -5.78 -3.28 14.82
N LEU A 59 -6.79 -2.44 14.87
CA LEU A 59 -6.81 -1.13 14.22
C LEU A 59 -6.08 -0.09 15.10
N VAL A 60 -5.56 0.95 14.47
CA VAL A 60 -4.83 2.04 15.14
C VAL A 60 -5.67 2.64 16.28
N ALA A 61 -6.95 2.93 16.04
CA ALA A 61 -7.83 3.52 17.05
C ALA A 61 -8.13 2.57 18.22
N ASP A 62 -8.09 1.26 18.01
CA ASP A 62 -8.36 0.26 19.07
C ASP A 62 -7.11 0.01 19.92
N ILE A 63 -5.91 0.17 19.34
CA ILE A 63 -4.62 -0.11 19.98
C ILE A 63 -4.16 1.06 20.86
N PHE A 64 -4.21 2.27 20.30
CA PHE A 64 -3.59 3.44 20.94
C PHE A 64 -4.60 4.25 21.74
N THR A 65 -4.85 3.79 22.96
CA THR A 65 -5.61 4.55 23.95
C THR A 65 -4.79 5.73 24.50
N GLU A 66 -5.42 6.67 25.19
CA GLU A 66 -4.72 7.80 25.81
C GLU A 66 -3.64 7.34 26.82
N GLU A 67 -3.90 6.28 27.56
CA GLU A 67 -2.94 5.67 28.48
C GLU A 67 -1.71 5.13 27.75
N VAL A 68 -1.90 4.41 26.64
CA VAL A 68 -0.82 3.89 25.82
C VAL A 68 -0.01 5.03 25.22
N LEU A 69 -0.66 6.07 24.65
CA LEU A 69 0.05 7.24 24.11
C LEU A 69 0.84 7.96 25.18
N THR A 70 0.29 8.11 26.39
CA THR A 70 1.02 8.71 27.52
C THR A 70 2.29 7.94 27.89
N SER A 71 2.29 6.62 27.74
CA SER A 71 3.49 5.77 27.99
C SER A 71 4.57 5.90 26.92
N LEU A 72 4.19 6.44 25.76
CA LEU A 72 5.05 6.61 24.58
C LEU A 72 5.58 8.04 24.40
N ARG A 73 5.51 8.89 25.41
CA ARG A 73 5.99 10.28 25.31
C ARG A 73 7.43 10.36 24.81
N GLY A 74 7.65 11.25 23.84
CA GLY A 74 8.96 11.49 23.25
C GLY A 74 8.94 12.65 22.28
N ILE A 75 10.13 13.07 21.82
CA ILE A 75 10.29 14.14 20.84
C ILE A 75 10.52 13.62 19.41
N LEU A 76 10.78 12.33 19.27
CA LEU A 76 10.87 11.62 18.02
C LEU A 76 9.91 10.44 18.05
N ALA A 77 9.32 10.09 16.90
CA ALA A 77 8.48 8.90 16.79
C ALA A 77 8.61 8.27 15.40
N ILE A 78 8.48 6.95 15.32
CA ILE A 78 8.14 6.23 14.09
C ILE A 78 6.93 5.34 14.33
N GLY A 79 6.12 5.17 13.29
CA GLY A 79 4.94 4.31 13.35
C GLY A 79 4.80 3.42 12.13
N HIS A 80 4.05 2.33 12.30
CA HIS A 80 3.76 1.34 11.27
C HIS A 80 2.34 0.81 11.38
N THR A 81 1.62 0.72 10.26
CA THR A 81 0.43 -0.11 10.11
C THR A 81 0.77 -1.30 9.21
N ARG A 82 0.40 -2.51 9.64
CA ARG A 82 0.78 -3.74 8.96
C ARG A 82 -0.38 -4.41 8.26
N TYR A 83 -0.08 -4.87 7.06
CA TYR A 83 -0.76 -5.99 6.43
C TYR A 83 0.29 -7.06 6.07
N SER A 84 -0.03 -8.35 6.27
CA SER A 84 0.95 -9.45 6.06
C SER A 84 1.19 -9.71 4.58
N THR A 85 2.32 -9.25 4.07
CA THR A 85 2.86 -9.60 2.74
C THR A 85 3.95 -10.67 2.87
N ALA A 86 4.75 -10.60 3.93
CA ALA A 86 5.76 -11.59 4.31
C ALA A 86 5.62 -11.91 5.80
N GLY A 87 5.67 -13.21 6.14
CA GLY A 87 5.50 -13.72 7.50
C GLY A 87 4.03 -13.83 7.95
N ASP A 88 3.80 -14.59 9.01
CA ASP A 88 2.46 -14.82 9.56
C ASP A 88 1.85 -13.57 10.18
N SER A 89 0.50 -13.50 10.18
CA SER A 89 -0.25 -12.47 10.92
C SER A 89 -0.19 -12.75 12.43
N ALA A 90 0.93 -12.38 13.04
CA ALA A 90 1.21 -12.58 14.45
C ALA A 90 1.87 -11.32 15.05
N LEU A 91 1.63 -11.09 16.35
CA LEU A 91 2.22 -9.95 17.08
C LEU A 91 3.76 -9.92 16.97
N LEU A 92 4.39 -11.07 16.87
CA LEU A 92 5.85 -11.19 16.70
C LEU A 92 6.35 -10.42 15.47
N ASN A 93 5.57 -10.39 14.39
CA ASN A 93 5.88 -9.71 13.15
C ASN A 93 5.36 -8.25 13.09
N ALA A 94 4.71 -7.76 14.15
CA ALA A 94 4.27 -6.37 14.21
C ALA A 94 5.49 -5.43 14.26
N GLN A 95 5.42 -4.35 13.51
CA GLN A 95 6.49 -3.34 13.41
C GLN A 95 6.07 -2.04 14.12
N PRO A 96 7.05 -1.17 14.51
CA PRO A 96 8.49 -1.24 14.22
C PRO A 96 9.22 -2.36 14.98
N ILE A 97 10.23 -2.97 14.35
CA ILE A 97 11.13 -3.94 15.01
C ILE A 97 12.21 -3.15 15.75
N MET A 98 12.26 -3.28 17.07
CA MET A 98 13.25 -2.60 17.92
C MET A 98 14.29 -3.58 18.43
N VAL A 99 15.55 -3.22 18.29
CA VAL A 99 16.70 -4.01 18.75
C VAL A 99 17.75 -3.12 19.44
N GLN A 100 18.52 -3.75 20.33
CA GLN A 100 19.73 -3.17 20.92
C GLN A 100 20.95 -3.87 20.33
N SER A 101 21.90 -3.11 19.80
CA SER A 101 23.14 -3.63 19.23
C SER A 101 24.36 -2.85 19.70
N ASN A 102 25.53 -3.23 19.22
CA ASN A 102 26.78 -2.47 19.42
C ASN A 102 26.76 -1.07 18.77
N LYS A 103 25.78 -0.79 17.90
CA LYS A 103 25.54 0.52 17.28
C LYS A 103 24.52 1.37 18.07
N GLY A 104 24.06 0.88 19.21
CA GLY A 104 23.00 1.48 20.01
C GLY A 104 21.62 0.87 19.75
N ALA A 105 20.59 1.48 20.38
CA ALA A 105 19.21 1.12 20.14
C ALA A 105 18.73 1.68 18.80
N ILE A 106 18.05 0.85 18.02
CA ILE A 106 17.42 1.22 16.75
C ILE A 106 16.06 0.53 16.63
N ALA A 107 15.08 1.22 16.04
CA ALA A 107 13.86 0.58 15.58
C ALA A 107 13.60 0.90 14.10
N ILE A 108 13.01 -0.07 13.38
CA ILE A 108 12.79 0.00 11.92
C ILE A 108 11.33 -0.31 11.62
N ALA A 109 10.71 0.50 10.75
CA ALA A 109 9.42 0.26 10.12
C ALA A 109 9.59 0.23 8.61
N HIS A 110 8.97 -0.75 7.97
CA HIS A 110 9.17 -1.11 6.56
C HIS A 110 7.84 -1.23 5.82
N ASN A 111 7.70 -0.50 4.73
CA ASN A 111 6.68 -0.71 3.71
C ASN A 111 7.35 -1.27 2.44
N GLY A 112 7.07 -2.53 2.11
CA GLY A 112 7.61 -3.21 0.95
C GLY A 112 7.86 -4.71 1.16
N ASN A 113 8.76 -5.26 0.35
CA ASN A 113 9.22 -6.65 0.46
C ASN A 113 10.63 -6.80 -0.14
N LEU A 114 11.52 -7.45 0.62
CA LEU A 114 12.90 -7.73 0.21
C LEU A 114 12.96 -9.08 -0.49
N VAL A 115 13.21 -9.09 -1.80
CA VAL A 115 13.18 -10.32 -2.61
C VAL A 115 14.35 -11.27 -2.31
N ASN A 116 15.46 -10.77 -1.76
CA ASN A 116 16.62 -11.57 -1.38
C ASN A 116 16.72 -11.86 0.14
N ALA A 117 15.66 -11.51 0.92
CA ALA A 117 15.68 -11.65 2.37
C ALA A 117 15.97 -13.09 2.84
N GLN A 118 15.33 -14.10 2.21
CA GLN A 118 15.53 -15.49 2.59
C GLN A 118 16.97 -15.98 2.36
N SER A 119 17.59 -15.58 1.26
CA SER A 119 18.99 -15.92 0.96
C SER A 119 19.94 -15.30 1.99
N ILE A 120 19.71 -14.03 2.36
CA ILE A 120 20.51 -13.36 3.40
C ILE A 120 20.27 -14.00 4.76
N ARG A 121 19.01 -14.30 5.11
CA ARG A 121 18.65 -14.97 6.36
C ARG A 121 19.39 -16.30 6.51
N ASN A 122 19.30 -17.19 5.51
CA ASN A 122 19.99 -18.49 5.52
C ASN A 122 21.50 -18.34 5.75
N LYS A 123 22.14 -17.33 5.13
CA LYS A 123 23.55 -17.04 5.33
C LYS A 123 23.84 -16.57 6.75
N LEU A 124 23.03 -15.71 7.32
CA LEU A 124 23.21 -15.16 8.66
C LEU A 124 22.95 -16.23 9.74
N GLU A 125 21.92 -17.10 9.56
CA GLU A 125 21.67 -18.24 10.46
C GLU A 125 22.81 -19.23 10.42
N GLY A 126 23.38 -19.52 9.24
CA GLY A 126 24.60 -20.33 9.10
C GLY A 126 25.85 -19.74 9.78
N GLN A 127 25.83 -18.44 10.10
CA GLN A 127 26.87 -17.73 10.87
C GLN A 127 26.52 -17.58 12.36
N GLY A 128 25.39 -18.16 12.81
CA GLY A 128 24.94 -18.13 14.20
C GLY A 128 24.02 -16.97 14.58
N SER A 129 23.51 -16.19 13.61
CA SER A 129 22.49 -15.17 13.91
C SER A 129 21.18 -15.83 14.33
N ILE A 130 20.52 -15.28 15.35
CA ILE A 130 19.23 -15.77 15.87
C ILE A 130 18.16 -14.79 15.45
N PHE A 131 17.18 -15.26 14.68
CA PHE A 131 16.02 -14.49 14.26
C PHE A 131 14.83 -14.74 15.20
N GLN A 132 14.08 -13.69 15.50
CA GLN A 132 12.92 -13.74 16.38
C GLN A 132 11.60 -13.71 15.60
N THR A 133 11.62 -13.21 14.37
CA THR A 133 10.42 -13.02 13.53
C THR A 133 10.58 -13.73 12.19
N ASN A 134 9.47 -13.85 11.46
CA ASN A 134 9.48 -14.31 10.07
C ASN A 134 9.49 -13.12 9.08
N SER A 135 9.64 -11.88 9.60
CA SER A 135 9.67 -10.68 8.76
C SER A 135 10.99 -10.57 8.00
N ASP A 136 10.92 -10.20 6.74
CA ASP A 136 12.07 -9.82 5.91
C ASP A 136 12.83 -8.62 6.48
N THR A 137 12.13 -7.72 7.17
CA THR A 137 12.69 -6.52 7.81
C THR A 137 13.74 -6.85 8.86
N GLU A 138 13.65 -7.99 9.56
CA GLU A 138 14.61 -8.38 10.58
C GLU A 138 16.02 -8.61 10.01
N VAL A 139 16.11 -8.97 8.73
CA VAL A 139 17.39 -9.10 8.03
C VAL A 139 18.18 -7.79 8.08
N LEU A 140 17.51 -6.63 7.95
CA LEU A 140 18.16 -5.33 7.99
C LEU A 140 18.79 -5.03 9.34
N VAL A 141 18.12 -5.36 10.45
CA VAL A 141 18.70 -5.10 11.79
C VAL A 141 19.96 -5.93 12.04
N HIS A 142 19.98 -7.19 11.55
CA HIS A 142 21.18 -8.01 11.60
C HIS A 142 22.32 -7.46 10.74
N LEU A 143 22.01 -7.01 9.52
CA LEU A 143 23.01 -6.43 8.62
C LEU A 143 23.61 -5.15 9.19
N ILE A 144 22.81 -4.29 9.82
CA ILE A 144 23.27 -3.07 10.50
C ILE A 144 24.18 -3.42 11.68
N ALA A 145 23.76 -4.39 12.52
CA ALA A 145 24.54 -4.80 13.68
C ALA A 145 25.91 -5.42 13.30
N LEU A 146 25.97 -6.15 12.19
CA LEU A 146 27.17 -6.82 11.68
C LEU A 146 28.04 -5.93 10.79
N SER A 147 27.57 -4.73 10.42
CA SER A 147 28.36 -3.80 9.62
C SER A 147 29.65 -3.37 10.35
N ARG A 148 30.74 -3.30 9.60
CA ARG A 148 32.04 -2.84 10.09
C ARG A 148 32.18 -1.32 10.14
N GLU A 149 31.20 -0.61 9.59
CA GLU A 149 31.17 0.85 9.58
C GLU A 149 31.10 1.40 11.01
N GLN A 150 31.77 2.54 11.25
CA GLN A 150 31.91 3.11 12.59
C GLN A 150 30.67 3.85 13.06
N THR A 151 29.95 4.53 12.14
CA THR A 151 28.78 5.31 12.48
C THR A 151 27.50 4.56 12.14
N LEU A 152 26.42 4.81 12.88
CA LEU A 152 25.12 4.21 12.58
C LEU A 152 24.59 4.59 11.17
N PRO A 153 24.70 5.86 10.69
CA PRO A 153 24.34 6.19 9.32
C PRO A 153 25.09 5.40 8.25
N ASP A 154 26.39 5.14 8.46
CA ASP A 154 27.21 4.36 7.52
C ASP A 154 26.84 2.89 7.56
N ALA A 155 26.59 2.34 8.75
CA ALA A 155 26.12 0.97 8.93
C ALA A 155 24.74 0.73 8.27
N ILE A 156 23.83 1.70 8.37
CA ILE A 156 22.54 1.67 7.66
C ILE A 156 22.79 1.65 6.16
N ALA A 157 23.58 2.57 5.63
CA ALA A 157 23.87 2.61 4.18
C ALA A 157 24.55 1.34 3.67
N ASP A 158 25.44 0.72 4.48
CA ASP A 158 26.06 -0.57 4.17
C ASP A 158 25.01 -1.69 4.08
N ALA A 159 24.12 -1.77 5.06
CA ALA A 159 23.03 -2.75 5.07
C ALA A 159 22.09 -2.59 3.85
N LEU A 160 21.70 -1.35 3.53
CA LEU A 160 20.83 -1.04 2.40
C LEU A 160 21.42 -1.41 1.04
N ARG A 161 22.75 -1.38 0.87
CA ARG A 161 23.41 -1.85 -0.36
C ARG A 161 23.34 -3.37 -0.57
N ARG A 162 23.05 -4.13 0.48
CA ARG A 162 23.06 -5.60 0.48
C ARG A 162 21.68 -6.22 0.27
N VAL A 163 20.61 -5.43 0.41
CA VAL A 163 19.24 -5.89 0.20
C VAL A 163 18.73 -5.49 -1.18
N GLU A 164 17.90 -6.34 -1.77
CA GLU A 164 17.23 -6.11 -3.04
C GLU A 164 15.71 -6.27 -2.85
N GLY A 165 14.93 -5.45 -3.56
CA GLY A 165 13.47 -5.46 -3.50
C GLY A 165 12.89 -4.08 -3.38
N ALA A 166 11.65 -4.03 -2.89
CA ALA A 166 10.92 -2.79 -2.68
C ALA A 166 10.98 -2.42 -1.20
N PHE A 167 11.38 -1.19 -0.89
CA PHE A 167 11.30 -0.69 0.48
C PHE A 167 11.19 0.82 0.58
N SER A 168 10.28 1.25 1.43
CA SER A 168 10.27 2.57 2.06
C SER A 168 10.42 2.35 3.55
N LEU A 169 11.51 2.82 4.11
CA LEU A 169 11.92 2.58 5.50
C LEU A 169 11.92 3.88 6.29
N VAL A 170 11.40 3.82 7.50
CA VAL A 170 11.69 4.81 8.53
C VAL A 170 12.32 4.13 9.72
N MET A 171 13.36 4.75 10.27
CA MET A 171 14.12 4.20 11.39
C MET A 171 14.33 5.29 12.44
N ILE A 172 14.44 4.88 13.69
CA ILE A 172 14.66 5.76 14.82
C ILE A 172 15.83 5.24 15.67
N SER A 173 16.73 6.13 16.01
CA SER A 173 17.68 5.97 17.11
C SER A 173 17.30 6.91 18.26
N ARG A 174 18.15 6.96 19.29
CA ARG A 174 17.90 7.83 20.43
C ARG A 174 17.72 9.31 20.06
N ASP A 175 18.46 9.81 19.07
CA ASP A 175 18.54 11.24 18.71
C ASP A 175 18.28 11.54 17.22
N ARG A 176 17.96 10.53 16.40
CA ARG A 176 17.83 10.68 14.95
C ARG A 176 16.68 9.89 14.35
N ILE A 177 16.13 10.43 13.29
CA ILE A 177 15.25 9.73 12.35
C ILE A 177 16.03 9.50 11.05
N PHE A 178 15.85 8.32 10.47
CA PHE A 178 16.36 7.97 9.15
C PHE A 178 15.19 7.58 8.26
N ALA A 179 15.18 8.08 7.03
CA ALA A 179 14.21 7.70 6.01
C ALA A 179 14.95 7.25 4.76
N ALA A 180 14.64 6.06 4.26
CA ALA A 180 15.31 5.50 3.09
C ALA A 180 14.31 4.90 2.11
N ARG A 181 14.62 5.02 0.82
CA ARG A 181 13.83 4.45 -0.26
C ARG A 181 14.71 3.57 -1.13
N ASP A 182 14.16 2.45 -1.61
CA ASP A 182 14.88 1.53 -2.48
C ASP A 182 15.42 2.21 -3.76
N PRO A 183 16.48 1.68 -4.40
CA PRO A 183 17.12 2.34 -5.54
C PRO A 183 16.23 2.47 -6.78
N ARG A 184 15.14 1.69 -6.88
CA ARG A 184 14.16 1.79 -7.98
C ARG A 184 12.95 2.64 -7.61
N GLY A 185 12.77 2.96 -6.31
CA GLY A 185 11.66 3.77 -5.82
C GLY A 185 10.31 3.11 -5.98
N PHE A 186 10.20 1.81 -5.69
CA PHE A 186 8.93 1.08 -5.83
C PHE A 186 7.81 1.65 -4.99
N ARG A 187 8.10 1.90 -3.70
CA ARG A 187 7.09 2.39 -2.75
C ARG A 187 7.19 3.88 -2.52
N PRO A 188 6.06 4.56 -2.26
CA PRO A 188 6.07 5.98 -1.96
C PRO A 188 6.64 6.26 -0.57
N LEU A 189 7.36 7.37 -0.43
CA LEU A 189 7.79 7.94 0.85
C LEU A 189 7.96 9.45 0.66
N ALA A 190 7.05 10.21 1.25
CA ALA A 190 7.04 11.66 1.20
C ALA A 190 7.68 12.27 2.45
N MET A 191 8.29 13.44 2.30
CA MET A 191 8.81 14.29 3.35
C MET A 191 8.02 15.60 3.38
N GLY A 192 7.67 16.05 4.57
CA GLY A 192 6.97 17.30 4.80
C GLY A 192 7.42 17.98 6.09
N ARG A 193 6.89 19.17 6.35
CA ARG A 193 7.19 19.99 7.54
C ARG A 193 5.92 20.50 8.20
N ILE A 194 5.94 20.53 9.52
CA ILE A 194 5.03 21.32 10.33
C ILE A 194 5.82 22.53 10.81
N PRO A 195 5.37 23.78 10.53
CA PRO A 195 6.03 24.97 11.02
C PRO A 195 6.12 24.99 12.54
N ALA A 196 7.24 25.49 13.06
CA ALA A 196 7.44 25.64 14.49
C ALA A 196 6.35 26.51 15.11
N ALA A 197 5.79 26.07 16.23
CA ALA A 197 4.87 26.89 17.02
C ALA A 197 5.60 28.12 17.60
N SER A 198 4.85 29.15 17.99
CA SER A 198 5.43 30.36 18.62
C SER A 198 6.22 29.99 19.87
N GLY A 199 7.53 30.21 19.84
CA GLY A 199 8.47 29.84 20.91
C GLY A 199 9.28 28.58 20.67
N GLU A 200 9.00 27.78 19.66
CA GLU A 200 9.81 26.63 19.24
C GLU A 200 10.94 27.08 18.31
N LYS A 201 12.07 26.37 18.35
CA LYS A 201 13.27 26.77 17.60
C LYS A 201 13.40 26.13 16.23
N LYS A 202 12.67 25.06 15.95
CA LYS A 202 12.83 24.25 14.72
C LYS A 202 11.47 23.72 14.24
N ASP A 203 11.31 23.66 12.93
CA ASP A 203 10.19 22.95 12.31
C ASP A 203 10.24 21.46 12.61
N THR A 204 9.08 20.85 12.75
CA THR A 204 8.95 19.39 12.82
C THR A 204 9.09 18.79 11.43
N VAL A 205 9.97 17.81 11.26
CA VAL A 205 10.10 17.04 10.01
C VAL A 205 9.23 15.79 10.10
N VAL A 206 8.47 15.55 9.04
CA VAL A 206 7.54 14.42 8.94
C VAL A 206 7.87 13.60 7.70
N PHE A 207 7.85 12.27 7.84
CA PHE A 207 7.84 11.33 6.72
C PHE A 207 6.57 10.49 6.78
N ALA A 208 5.99 10.20 5.63
CA ALA A 208 4.82 9.31 5.52
C ALA A 208 4.79 8.59 4.18
N SER A 209 4.16 7.42 4.15
CA SER A 209 3.92 6.68 2.90
C SER A 209 3.08 7.48 1.91
N GLU A 210 2.12 8.30 2.40
CA GLU A 210 1.22 9.11 1.56
C GLU A 210 1.02 10.51 2.15
N THR A 211 0.76 11.49 1.26
CA THR A 211 0.54 12.89 1.67
C THR A 211 -0.79 13.11 2.39
N CYS A 212 -1.78 12.24 2.27
CA CYS A 212 -3.02 12.32 3.06
C CYS A 212 -2.77 12.30 4.59
N ALA A 213 -1.63 11.73 5.03
CA ALA A 213 -1.21 11.84 6.42
C ALA A 213 -0.81 13.27 6.78
N PHE A 214 -0.19 14.00 5.87
CA PHE A 214 0.24 15.39 6.10
C PHE A 214 -0.94 16.33 6.34
N ASP A 215 -2.05 16.15 5.59
CA ASP A 215 -3.25 16.95 5.77
C ASP A 215 -3.80 16.84 7.19
N LEU A 216 -3.84 15.61 7.74
CA LEU A 216 -4.30 15.38 9.10
C LEU A 216 -3.30 15.91 10.16
N LEU A 217 -2.01 15.90 9.85
CA LEU A 217 -0.94 16.39 10.73
C LEU A 217 -0.73 17.91 10.66
N GLY A 218 -1.34 18.60 9.70
CA GLY A 218 -1.06 20.01 9.42
C GLY A 218 0.35 20.22 8.84
N ALA A 219 0.92 19.20 8.19
CA ALA A 219 2.23 19.27 7.57
C ALA A 219 2.12 19.70 6.11
N THR A 220 3.06 20.52 5.65
CA THR A 220 3.21 20.88 4.24
C THR A 220 4.14 19.89 3.54
N TYR A 221 3.69 19.33 2.40
CA TYR A 221 4.52 18.50 1.55
C TYR A 221 5.72 19.28 1.01
N GLU A 222 6.91 18.73 1.14
CA GLU A 222 8.16 19.34 0.65
C GLU A 222 8.65 18.60 -0.60
N ARG A 223 8.83 17.28 -0.53
CA ARG A 223 9.29 16.43 -1.62
C ARG A 223 9.14 14.94 -1.29
N ASP A 224 9.29 14.10 -2.28
CA ASP A 224 9.51 12.67 -2.08
C ASP A 224 10.98 12.40 -1.66
N VAL A 225 11.19 11.35 -0.86
CA VAL A 225 12.52 10.73 -0.70
C VAL A 225 12.88 10.09 -2.03
N LYS A 226 14.04 10.44 -2.58
CA LYS A 226 14.47 9.97 -3.90
C LYS A 226 14.83 8.48 -3.88
N PRO A 227 14.70 7.77 -5.01
CA PRO A 227 15.21 6.39 -5.13
C PRO A 227 16.69 6.30 -4.77
N GLY A 228 17.06 5.36 -3.89
CA GLY A 228 18.44 5.18 -3.40
C GLY A 228 18.93 6.23 -2.40
N GLU A 229 18.06 7.14 -1.94
CA GLU A 229 18.39 8.16 -0.95
C GLU A 229 18.19 7.65 0.48
N LEU A 230 19.11 8.01 1.36
CA LEU A 230 19.03 7.94 2.81
C LEU A 230 19.02 9.36 3.36
N VAL A 231 17.87 9.80 3.89
CA VAL A 231 17.72 11.07 4.60
C VAL A 231 17.95 10.84 6.08
N ILE A 232 18.71 11.72 6.72
CA ILE A 232 19.08 11.68 8.12
C ILE A 232 18.65 12.98 8.76
N VAL A 233 17.83 12.92 9.80
CA VAL A 233 17.35 14.07 10.56
C VAL A 233 17.80 13.91 12.00
N GLY A 234 18.57 14.85 12.49
CA GLY A 234 19.15 14.80 13.83
C GLY A 234 19.40 16.18 14.43
N PRO A 235 20.15 16.25 15.54
CA PRO A 235 20.45 17.52 16.22
C PRO A 235 21.13 18.55 15.30
N GLU A 236 21.94 18.10 14.35
CA GLU A 236 22.67 18.93 13.39
C GLU A 236 21.79 19.44 12.24
N GLY A 237 20.51 18.97 12.15
CA GLY A 237 19.59 19.28 11.09
C GLY A 237 19.37 18.12 10.13
N ILE A 238 19.02 18.44 8.88
CA ILE A 238 18.74 17.47 7.83
C ILE A 238 19.97 17.31 6.95
N SER A 239 20.36 16.08 6.72
CA SER A 239 21.35 15.71 5.68
C SER A 239 20.80 14.54 4.86
N SER A 240 21.29 14.37 3.64
CA SER A 240 20.96 13.21 2.84
C SER A 240 22.14 12.74 2.01
N ARG A 241 22.09 11.46 1.62
CA ARG A 241 23.08 10.86 0.73
C ARG A 241 22.48 9.73 -0.09
N PHE A 242 23.01 9.51 -1.26
CA PHE A 242 22.71 8.32 -2.03
C PHE A 242 23.59 7.17 -1.57
N TYR A 243 22.96 6.08 -1.10
CA TYR A 243 23.69 4.88 -0.64
C TYR A 243 23.94 3.90 -1.80
N SER A 244 23.21 4.02 -2.91
CA SER A 244 23.36 3.21 -4.12
C SER A 244 23.13 4.07 -5.36
N PRO A 245 23.81 3.77 -6.50
CA PRO A 245 23.41 4.32 -7.77
C PRO A 245 21.95 3.97 -8.04
N SER A 246 21.16 4.95 -8.49
CA SER A 246 19.78 4.68 -8.89
C SER A 246 19.79 4.00 -10.26
N PRO A 247 19.33 2.73 -10.40
CA PRO A 247 18.99 2.18 -11.71
C PRO A 247 17.78 2.92 -12.27
N ALA A 248 17.27 2.51 -13.44
CA ALA A 248 16.02 3.06 -13.94
C ALA A 248 14.91 2.93 -12.89
N GLN A 249 14.25 4.04 -12.60
CA GLN A 249 13.13 4.09 -11.64
C GLN A 249 12.03 3.11 -12.07
N SER A 250 11.35 2.53 -11.10
CA SER A 250 10.27 1.54 -11.32
C SER A 250 9.21 1.66 -10.23
N SER A 251 8.62 2.86 -10.10
CA SER A 251 7.58 3.12 -9.09
C SER A 251 6.34 2.24 -9.34
N CYS A 252 5.70 1.76 -8.30
CA CYS A 252 4.55 0.89 -8.43
C CYS A 252 3.35 1.64 -9.03
N VAL A 253 2.94 1.28 -10.25
CA VAL A 253 1.77 1.91 -10.89
C VAL A 253 0.46 1.61 -10.14
N PHE A 254 0.43 0.50 -9.40
CA PHE A 254 -0.77 0.07 -8.66
C PHE A 254 -1.10 1.00 -7.47
N GLU A 255 -0.15 1.81 -7.02
CA GLU A 255 -0.43 2.91 -6.08
C GLU A 255 -1.47 3.87 -6.65
N HIS A 256 -1.35 4.25 -7.93
CA HIS A 256 -2.35 5.08 -8.60
C HIS A 256 -3.65 4.33 -8.89
N VAL A 257 -3.59 3.04 -9.21
CA VAL A 257 -4.78 2.25 -9.54
C VAL A 257 -5.68 2.02 -8.32
N TYR A 258 -5.07 1.63 -7.17
CA TYR A 258 -5.87 1.16 -6.04
C TYR A 258 -5.39 1.60 -4.65
N PHE A 259 -4.08 1.42 -4.32
CA PHE A 259 -3.66 1.49 -2.92
C PHE A 259 -3.73 2.85 -2.30
N SER A 260 -3.16 3.86 -2.98
CA SER A 260 -3.12 5.20 -2.41
C SER A 260 -4.50 5.83 -2.42
N ARG A 261 -4.77 6.63 -1.40
CA ARG A 261 -6.03 7.37 -1.30
C ARG A 261 -6.14 8.40 -2.42
N PRO A 262 -7.35 8.70 -2.92
CA PRO A 262 -7.54 9.70 -3.99
C PRO A 262 -7.00 11.08 -3.63
N ASP A 263 -7.08 11.48 -2.36
CA ASP A 263 -6.60 12.75 -1.82
C ASP A 263 -5.08 12.81 -1.62
N SER A 264 -4.35 11.75 -1.97
CA SER A 264 -2.89 11.71 -1.90
C SER A 264 -2.20 12.20 -3.17
N VAL A 265 -1.01 12.76 -2.99
CA VAL A 265 0.00 12.92 -4.03
C VAL A 265 1.07 11.85 -3.81
N VAL A 266 1.29 10.97 -4.79
CA VAL A 266 2.34 9.96 -4.76
C VAL A 266 3.19 10.07 -6.03
N PHE A 267 4.49 9.92 -5.87
CA PHE A 267 5.45 10.08 -6.98
C PHE A 267 5.31 11.42 -7.71
N GLY A 268 4.96 12.48 -6.97
CA GLY A 268 4.75 13.83 -7.50
C GLY A 268 3.45 14.03 -8.29
N ARG A 269 2.50 13.07 -8.24
CA ARG A 269 1.25 13.13 -9.02
C ARG A 269 0.02 12.84 -8.15
N SER A 270 -1.05 13.60 -8.36
CA SER A 270 -2.35 13.37 -7.72
C SER A 270 -2.92 12.01 -8.14
N VAL A 271 -3.33 11.23 -7.15
CA VAL A 271 -3.96 9.93 -7.35
C VAL A 271 -5.34 10.09 -7.98
N ASP A 272 -6.14 11.05 -7.49
CA ASP A 272 -7.46 11.35 -8.03
C ASP A 272 -7.39 11.72 -9.52
N TYR A 273 -6.50 12.65 -9.87
CA TYR A 273 -6.31 13.08 -11.26
C TYR A 273 -5.87 11.90 -12.17
N SER A 274 -4.99 11.02 -11.68
CA SER A 274 -4.58 9.84 -12.43
C SER A 274 -5.75 8.88 -12.68
N ARG A 275 -6.62 8.67 -11.67
CA ARG A 275 -7.83 7.84 -11.81
C ARG A 275 -8.88 8.45 -12.73
N ASP A 276 -9.08 9.77 -12.70
CA ASP A 276 -9.94 10.46 -13.67
C ASP A 276 -9.45 10.23 -15.10
N LEU A 277 -8.15 10.39 -15.34
CA LEU A 277 -7.54 10.15 -16.65
C LEU A 277 -7.63 8.67 -17.09
N MET A 278 -7.50 7.70 -16.15
CA MET A 278 -7.73 6.28 -16.44
C MET A 278 -9.16 6.06 -16.93
N GLY A 279 -10.16 6.67 -16.28
CA GLY A 279 -11.55 6.59 -16.66
C GLY A 279 -11.83 7.18 -18.05
N ARG A 280 -11.30 8.37 -18.34
CA ARG A 280 -11.41 9.01 -19.67
C ARG A 280 -10.77 8.16 -20.76
N GLN A 281 -9.56 7.66 -20.51
CA GLN A 281 -8.85 6.82 -21.48
C GLN A 281 -9.61 5.50 -21.72
N LEU A 282 -10.16 4.89 -20.67
CA LEU A 282 -10.98 3.67 -20.77
C LEU A 282 -12.24 3.91 -21.62
N ALA A 283 -12.88 5.07 -21.51
CA ALA A 283 -14.03 5.43 -22.35
C ALA A 283 -13.64 5.55 -23.83
N ARG A 284 -12.46 6.07 -24.15
CA ARG A 284 -11.95 6.14 -25.53
C ARG A 284 -11.59 4.76 -26.10
N GLU A 285 -10.97 3.89 -25.28
CA GLU A 285 -10.52 2.57 -25.73
C GLU A 285 -11.68 1.55 -25.81
N ALA A 286 -12.67 1.68 -24.95
CA ALA A 286 -13.77 0.72 -24.82
C ALA A 286 -15.14 1.38 -24.68
N PRO A 287 -15.57 2.17 -25.68
CA PRO A 287 -16.91 2.78 -25.67
C PRO A 287 -17.99 1.70 -25.72
N VAL A 288 -19.15 1.97 -25.15
CA VAL A 288 -20.35 1.12 -25.24
C VAL A 288 -21.58 1.99 -25.08
N ASP A 289 -22.64 1.66 -25.81
CA ASP A 289 -23.92 2.32 -25.66
C ASP A 289 -24.65 1.82 -24.41
N ALA A 290 -24.96 2.74 -23.50
CA ALA A 290 -25.60 2.46 -22.22
C ALA A 290 -26.29 3.72 -21.67
N ASP A 291 -27.07 3.56 -20.62
CA ASP A 291 -27.90 4.64 -20.08
C ASP A 291 -27.23 5.34 -18.88
N ILE A 292 -26.43 4.61 -18.10
CA ILE A 292 -25.76 5.15 -16.91
C ILE A 292 -24.39 4.51 -16.66
N VAL A 293 -23.48 5.32 -16.06
CA VAL A 293 -22.19 4.86 -15.53
C VAL A 293 -22.31 4.73 -14.01
N VAL A 294 -21.97 3.56 -13.47
CA VAL A 294 -22.07 3.23 -12.05
C VAL A 294 -20.69 2.76 -11.55
N PRO A 295 -20.14 3.34 -10.48
CA PRO A 295 -18.90 2.86 -9.88
C PRO A 295 -19.11 1.65 -8.99
N VAL A 296 -18.09 0.80 -8.86
CA VAL A 296 -17.94 -0.08 -7.70
C VAL A 296 -17.26 0.74 -6.60
N PRO A 297 -17.96 1.10 -5.52
CA PRO A 297 -17.40 1.97 -4.50
C PRO A 297 -16.36 1.25 -3.62
N ASP A 298 -15.34 1.92 -3.10
CA ASP A 298 -15.02 3.36 -3.33
C ASP A 298 -13.98 3.52 -4.44
N SER A 299 -13.25 2.45 -4.78
CA SER A 299 -12.09 2.46 -5.71
C SER A 299 -12.44 2.84 -7.16
N GLY A 300 -13.65 2.49 -7.62
CA GLY A 300 -14.13 2.82 -8.96
C GLY A 300 -14.66 4.26 -9.13
N ASN A 301 -14.84 5.02 -8.04
CA ASN A 301 -15.57 6.30 -8.09
C ASN A 301 -14.95 7.31 -9.07
N THR A 302 -13.68 7.65 -8.91
CA THR A 302 -13.03 8.67 -9.72
C THR A 302 -12.88 8.23 -11.19
N ALA A 303 -12.55 6.95 -11.43
CA ALA A 303 -12.50 6.42 -12.80
C ALA A 303 -13.89 6.44 -13.49
N ALA A 304 -14.98 6.21 -12.75
CA ALA A 304 -16.33 6.31 -13.28
C ALA A 304 -16.72 7.75 -13.61
N ILE A 305 -16.28 8.72 -12.81
CA ILE A 305 -16.44 10.16 -13.10
C ILE A 305 -15.72 10.50 -14.41
N GLY A 306 -14.46 10.10 -14.55
CA GLY A 306 -13.69 10.32 -15.78
C GLY A 306 -14.31 9.65 -17.01
N TYR A 307 -14.78 8.40 -16.87
CA TYR A 307 -15.49 7.69 -17.95
C TYR A 307 -16.77 8.42 -18.36
N SER A 308 -17.60 8.83 -17.40
CA SER A 308 -18.82 9.59 -17.64
C SER A 308 -18.55 10.93 -18.35
N ALA A 309 -17.55 11.66 -17.89
CA ALA A 309 -17.17 12.96 -18.48
C ALA A 309 -16.70 12.81 -19.94
N GLU A 310 -16.04 11.74 -20.29
CA GLU A 310 -15.53 11.50 -21.65
C GLU A 310 -16.62 10.93 -22.57
N SER A 311 -17.43 9.98 -22.08
CA SER A 311 -18.48 9.32 -22.88
C SER A 311 -19.75 10.13 -23.02
N GLY A 312 -19.99 11.12 -22.15
CA GLY A 312 -21.25 11.85 -22.05
C GLY A 312 -22.38 11.07 -21.39
N ILE A 313 -22.16 9.80 -20.98
CA ILE A 313 -23.16 8.97 -20.31
C ILE A 313 -23.25 9.37 -18.84
N PRO A 314 -24.46 9.60 -18.27
CA PRO A 314 -24.62 10.11 -16.91
C PRO A 314 -24.03 9.21 -15.83
N PHE A 315 -23.22 9.78 -14.94
CA PHE A 315 -22.77 9.12 -13.70
C PHE A 315 -23.91 8.99 -12.69
N ARG A 316 -24.06 7.82 -12.08
CA ARG A 316 -25.02 7.56 -11.01
C ARG A 316 -24.44 6.65 -9.92
N LEU A 317 -24.71 6.95 -8.66
CA LEU A 317 -24.37 6.09 -7.53
C LEU A 317 -25.37 4.93 -7.42
N GLY A 318 -25.29 3.97 -8.35
CA GLY A 318 -26.16 2.79 -8.39
C GLY A 318 -25.80 1.72 -7.35
N LEU A 319 -24.63 1.80 -6.74
CA LEU A 319 -24.16 0.96 -5.62
C LEU A 319 -23.76 1.85 -4.44
N ILE A 320 -24.24 1.52 -3.25
CA ILE A 320 -23.90 2.21 -2.01
C ILE A 320 -23.15 1.25 -1.09
N ARG A 321 -22.00 1.70 -0.58
CA ARG A 321 -21.24 0.96 0.43
C ARG A 321 -21.87 1.15 1.83
N ASN A 322 -22.02 0.07 2.56
CA ASN A 322 -22.39 0.12 3.98
C ASN A 322 -21.11 0.28 4.81
N HIS A 323 -20.95 1.47 5.42
CA HIS A 323 -19.79 1.81 6.23
C HIS A 323 -19.82 1.20 7.65
N TYR A 324 -20.99 0.72 8.11
CA TYR A 324 -21.17 0.19 9.48
C TYR A 324 -20.94 -1.32 9.58
N VAL A 325 -20.51 -1.98 8.51
CA VAL A 325 -20.15 -3.41 8.55
C VAL A 325 -18.75 -3.55 9.15
N GLY A 326 -18.68 -3.64 10.46
CA GLY A 326 -17.44 -3.87 11.20
C GLY A 326 -16.98 -5.34 11.19
N ARG A 327 -15.82 -5.62 11.82
CA ARG A 327 -15.21 -6.96 11.94
C ARG A 327 -15.98 -7.93 12.87
N THR A 328 -16.90 -7.45 13.66
CA THR A 328 -17.61 -8.17 14.74
C THR A 328 -18.89 -8.88 14.31
N PHE A 329 -19.10 -9.11 13.00
CA PHE A 329 -20.28 -9.85 12.57
C PHE A 329 -20.10 -11.35 12.86
N ILE A 330 -20.91 -11.90 13.78
CA ILE A 330 -21.00 -13.33 14.07
C ILE A 330 -21.70 -13.97 12.85
N GLU A 331 -20.95 -14.77 12.07
CA GLU A 331 -21.49 -15.43 10.88
C GLU A 331 -22.40 -16.60 11.27
N PRO A 332 -23.66 -16.61 10.85
CA PRO A 332 -24.44 -17.84 10.84
C PRO A 332 -23.97 -18.75 9.67
N ARG A 333 -23.85 -20.04 9.95
CA ARG A 333 -23.49 -21.18 9.09
C ARG A 333 -23.32 -21.01 7.56
N GLN A 334 -22.64 -21.93 6.93
CA GLN A 334 -22.12 -22.04 5.54
C GLN A 334 -23.01 -21.52 4.36
N SER A 335 -24.31 -21.32 4.52
CA SER A 335 -25.20 -20.71 3.50
C SER A 335 -24.98 -19.20 3.27
N VAL A 336 -24.11 -18.58 4.05
CA VAL A 336 -23.91 -17.12 4.19
C VAL A 336 -22.73 -16.59 3.36
N ARG A 337 -21.98 -17.43 2.63
CA ARG A 337 -20.89 -16.96 1.76
C ARG A 337 -21.32 -15.94 0.69
N ASP A 338 -22.58 -15.99 0.24
CA ASP A 338 -23.15 -15.00 -0.66
C ASP A 338 -23.59 -13.70 0.04
N PHE A 339 -23.69 -13.71 1.36
CA PHE A 339 -24.10 -12.56 2.17
C PHE A 339 -23.02 -11.46 2.27
N GLY A 340 -21.73 -11.81 2.23
CA GLY A 340 -20.65 -10.87 2.47
C GLY A 340 -20.61 -9.66 1.51
N VAL A 341 -20.94 -9.85 0.22
CA VAL A 341 -21.05 -8.72 -0.72
C VAL A 341 -22.31 -7.93 -0.47
N LYS A 342 -23.45 -8.60 -0.20
CA LYS A 342 -24.73 -7.95 0.13
C LYS A 342 -24.68 -7.13 1.41
N LEU A 343 -23.87 -7.52 2.39
CA LEU A 343 -23.69 -6.72 3.61
C LEU A 343 -22.90 -5.44 3.35
N LYS A 344 -21.96 -5.44 2.39
CA LYS A 344 -21.08 -4.32 2.12
C LYS A 344 -21.57 -3.41 1.01
N LEU A 345 -22.33 -3.92 0.02
CA LEU A 345 -22.80 -3.17 -1.13
C LEU A 345 -24.31 -3.36 -1.29
N ASN A 346 -25.04 -2.26 -1.41
CA ASN A 346 -26.49 -2.27 -1.66
C ASN A 346 -26.80 -1.56 -2.97
N PRO A 347 -27.61 -2.18 -3.88
CA PRO A 347 -27.98 -1.58 -5.15
C PRO A 347 -29.14 -0.58 -4.96
N VAL A 348 -29.05 0.56 -5.64
CA VAL A 348 -30.12 1.56 -5.72
C VAL A 348 -31.08 1.16 -6.86
N ARG A 349 -32.11 0.36 -6.53
CA ARG A 349 -33.03 -0.25 -7.52
C ARG A 349 -33.65 0.76 -8.45
N SER A 350 -34.10 1.91 -7.94
CA SER A 350 -34.70 2.98 -8.74
C SER A 350 -33.82 3.55 -9.85
N LEU A 351 -32.49 3.44 -9.69
CA LEU A 351 -31.51 3.87 -10.68
C LEU A 351 -31.11 2.76 -11.66
N LEU A 352 -31.28 1.51 -11.26
CA LEU A 352 -30.80 0.35 -12.03
C LEU A 352 -31.88 -0.30 -12.87
N GLN A 353 -33.14 -0.26 -12.41
CA GLN A 353 -34.24 -0.94 -13.05
C GLN A 353 -34.49 -0.39 -14.46
N GLY A 354 -34.48 -1.27 -15.46
CA GLY A 354 -34.72 -0.96 -16.86
C GLY A 354 -33.55 -0.32 -17.60
N ASN A 355 -32.43 0.01 -16.92
CA ASN A 355 -31.27 0.66 -17.51
C ASN A 355 -30.19 -0.34 -17.94
N ARG A 356 -29.47 0.03 -19.02
CA ARG A 356 -28.20 -0.57 -19.43
C ARG A 356 -27.08 0.13 -18.63
N VAL A 357 -26.27 -0.63 -17.91
CA VAL A 357 -25.35 -0.12 -16.91
C VAL A 357 -23.90 -0.36 -17.33
N ILE A 358 -23.09 0.70 -17.39
CA ILE A 358 -21.62 0.57 -17.38
C ILE A 358 -21.16 0.53 -15.94
N LEU A 359 -20.56 -0.59 -15.53
CA LEU A 359 -20.04 -0.81 -14.20
C LEU A 359 -18.51 -0.63 -14.20
N ILE A 360 -18.01 0.38 -13.50
CA ILE A 360 -16.58 0.70 -13.45
C ILE A 360 -15.97 0.13 -12.15
N ASP A 361 -14.92 -0.66 -12.28
CA ASP A 361 -14.11 -1.14 -11.15
C ASP A 361 -12.62 -0.93 -11.42
N ASP A 362 -11.78 -0.97 -10.38
CA ASP A 362 -10.34 -0.81 -10.49
C ASP A 362 -9.64 -2.04 -11.09
N SER A 363 -10.01 -3.24 -10.67
CA SER A 363 -9.32 -4.49 -11.04
C SER A 363 -10.19 -5.74 -10.88
N ILE A 364 -9.87 -6.81 -11.61
CA ILE A 364 -10.40 -8.16 -11.40
C ILE A 364 -9.23 -9.10 -11.06
N VAL A 365 -9.29 -9.74 -9.89
CA VAL A 365 -8.24 -10.67 -9.41
C VAL A 365 -8.64 -12.13 -9.65
N ARG A 366 -9.63 -12.67 -8.90
CA ARG A 366 -10.19 -14.01 -9.06
C ARG A 366 -11.55 -14.03 -9.79
N GLY A 367 -12.17 -12.86 -9.94
CA GLY A 367 -13.48 -12.67 -10.58
C GLY A 367 -14.70 -13.04 -9.73
N THR A 368 -14.52 -13.57 -8.52
CA THR A 368 -15.64 -14.00 -7.66
C THR A 368 -16.43 -12.81 -7.14
N THR A 369 -15.77 -11.71 -6.78
CA THR A 369 -16.41 -10.46 -6.36
C THR A 369 -17.16 -9.81 -7.53
N SER A 370 -16.52 -9.68 -8.69
CA SER A 370 -17.13 -9.08 -9.89
C SER A 370 -18.36 -9.85 -10.32
N LYS A 371 -18.32 -11.20 -10.29
CA LYS A 371 -19.49 -12.06 -10.55
C LYS A 371 -20.67 -11.76 -9.62
N LYS A 372 -20.39 -11.58 -8.32
CA LYS A 372 -21.42 -11.26 -7.32
C LYS A 372 -22.00 -9.87 -7.53
N ILE A 373 -21.16 -8.89 -7.89
CA ILE A 373 -21.59 -7.51 -8.15
C ILE A 373 -22.45 -7.46 -9.42
N VAL A 374 -22.03 -8.08 -10.52
CA VAL A 374 -22.83 -8.16 -11.76
C VAL A 374 -24.20 -8.79 -11.48
N ARG A 375 -24.22 -9.91 -10.74
CA ARG A 375 -25.48 -10.55 -10.33
C ARG A 375 -26.36 -9.64 -9.45
N LEU A 376 -25.73 -8.85 -8.56
CA LEU A 376 -26.44 -7.90 -7.70
C LEU A 376 -27.13 -6.79 -8.52
N ILE A 377 -26.44 -6.23 -9.51
CA ILE A 377 -26.93 -5.21 -10.44
C ILE A 377 -28.08 -5.76 -11.30
N ARG A 378 -27.93 -6.98 -11.86
CA ARG A 378 -29.00 -7.64 -12.64
C ARG A 378 -30.24 -7.93 -11.79
N ASN A 379 -30.07 -8.42 -10.56
CA ASN A 379 -31.18 -8.66 -9.63
C ASN A 379 -31.89 -7.37 -9.18
N ALA A 380 -31.22 -6.22 -9.35
CA ALA A 380 -31.83 -4.91 -9.14
C ALA A 380 -32.62 -4.40 -10.37
N GLY A 381 -32.63 -5.15 -11.48
CA GLY A 381 -33.44 -4.87 -12.66
C GLY A 381 -32.69 -4.23 -13.82
N ALA A 382 -31.34 -4.19 -13.81
CA ALA A 382 -30.58 -3.76 -14.97
C ALA A 382 -30.80 -4.71 -16.16
N THR A 383 -31.00 -4.15 -17.36
CA THR A 383 -31.22 -4.90 -18.61
C THR A 383 -29.93 -5.42 -19.20
N GLU A 384 -28.86 -4.61 -19.11
CA GLU A 384 -27.50 -4.95 -19.52
C GLU A 384 -26.48 -4.47 -18.47
N VAL A 385 -25.37 -5.21 -18.35
CA VAL A 385 -24.25 -4.85 -17.46
C VAL A 385 -22.93 -4.97 -18.22
N HIS A 386 -22.33 -3.83 -18.52
CA HIS A 386 -21.07 -3.71 -19.23
C HIS A 386 -19.94 -3.41 -18.24
N MET A 387 -19.07 -4.38 -17.99
CA MET A 387 -17.97 -4.21 -17.06
C MET A 387 -16.77 -3.51 -17.71
N ARG A 388 -16.25 -2.48 -17.07
CA ARG A 388 -15.08 -1.69 -17.50
C ARG A 388 -14.10 -1.59 -16.36
N ILE A 389 -12.86 -2.02 -16.60
CA ILE A 389 -11.80 -2.11 -15.59
C ILE A 389 -10.73 -1.08 -15.89
N SER A 390 -10.47 -0.20 -14.92
CA SER A 390 -9.56 0.94 -15.09
C SER A 390 -8.07 0.59 -15.01
N CYS A 391 -7.72 -0.69 -15.05
CA CYS A 391 -6.35 -1.18 -15.21
C CYS A 391 -6.28 -2.33 -16.22
N PRO A 392 -5.07 -2.75 -16.68
CA PRO A 392 -4.89 -3.94 -17.50
C PRO A 392 -5.21 -5.25 -16.73
N PRO A 393 -5.41 -6.38 -17.45
CA PRO A 393 -5.55 -7.69 -16.81
C PRO A 393 -4.34 -8.05 -15.97
N THR A 394 -4.55 -8.43 -14.71
CA THR A 394 -3.48 -8.89 -13.81
C THR A 394 -3.16 -10.35 -14.08
N ILE A 395 -1.96 -10.62 -14.64
CA ILE A 395 -1.53 -11.94 -15.09
C ILE A 395 -0.40 -12.56 -14.28
N SER A 396 0.22 -11.77 -13.40
CA SER A 396 1.39 -12.21 -12.62
C SER A 396 1.31 -11.71 -11.18
N PRO A 397 1.82 -12.50 -10.20
CA PRO A 397 1.90 -12.07 -8.81
C PRO A 397 2.88 -10.90 -8.64
N CYS A 398 2.79 -10.19 -7.52
CA CYS A 398 3.73 -9.16 -7.12
C CYS A 398 4.72 -9.70 -6.09
N PHE A 399 6.01 -9.30 -6.21
CA PHE A 399 7.07 -9.62 -5.25
C PHE A 399 7.61 -8.37 -4.53
N TYR A 400 6.96 -7.23 -4.73
CA TYR A 400 7.38 -5.91 -4.23
C TYR A 400 6.45 -5.33 -3.16
N GLY A 401 5.79 -6.23 -2.40
CA GLY A 401 5.00 -5.85 -1.23
C GLY A 401 3.49 -5.77 -1.44
N VAL A 402 2.96 -6.09 -2.63
CA VAL A 402 1.51 -6.26 -2.83
C VAL A 402 1.13 -7.71 -2.56
N ASP A 403 0.22 -7.97 -1.63
CA ASP A 403 -0.33 -9.32 -1.42
C ASP A 403 -1.19 -9.71 -2.63
N THR A 404 -0.61 -10.49 -3.52
CA THR A 404 -1.27 -11.03 -4.69
C THR A 404 -1.41 -12.55 -4.56
N PRO A 405 -2.54 -13.11 -4.99
CA PRO A 405 -2.67 -14.56 -5.01
C PRO A 405 -1.67 -15.19 -6.00
N SER A 406 -1.43 -16.49 -5.84
CA SER A 406 -0.58 -17.24 -6.79
C SER A 406 -1.10 -17.12 -8.23
N LYS A 407 -0.22 -17.24 -9.21
CA LYS A 407 -0.57 -17.16 -10.64
C LYS A 407 -1.74 -18.07 -11.02
N LYS A 408 -1.84 -19.26 -10.39
CA LYS A 408 -2.96 -20.21 -10.60
C LYS A 408 -4.31 -19.64 -10.18
N GLN A 409 -4.34 -18.70 -9.24
CA GLN A 409 -5.58 -18.08 -8.74
C GLN A 409 -5.92 -16.76 -9.45
N LEU A 410 -5.00 -16.19 -10.23
CA LEU A 410 -5.26 -15.00 -11.04
C LEU A 410 -6.11 -15.40 -12.25
N ILE A 411 -7.34 -14.87 -12.35
CA ILE A 411 -8.27 -15.28 -13.40
C ILE A 411 -7.72 -14.96 -14.80
N ALA A 412 -7.11 -13.77 -14.95
CA ALA A 412 -6.58 -13.31 -16.24
C ALA A 412 -5.24 -13.99 -16.63
N ALA A 413 -4.59 -14.72 -15.71
CA ALA A 413 -3.46 -15.58 -16.04
C ALA A 413 -3.89 -16.92 -16.67
N ASN A 414 -5.16 -17.32 -16.50
CA ASN A 414 -5.65 -18.65 -16.82
C ASN A 414 -6.85 -18.64 -17.80
N LYS A 415 -7.45 -17.48 -18.07
CA LYS A 415 -8.65 -17.32 -18.91
C LYS A 415 -8.51 -16.12 -19.83
N SER A 416 -9.06 -16.23 -21.03
CA SER A 416 -9.25 -15.11 -21.93
C SER A 416 -10.26 -14.10 -21.40
N ILE A 417 -10.23 -12.87 -21.91
CA ILE A 417 -11.18 -11.81 -21.53
C ILE A 417 -12.63 -12.28 -21.74
N GLU A 418 -12.89 -13.00 -22.84
CA GLU A 418 -14.23 -13.52 -23.16
C GLU A 418 -14.69 -14.61 -22.17
N GLU A 419 -13.79 -15.50 -21.75
CA GLU A 419 -14.08 -16.49 -20.71
C GLU A 419 -14.32 -15.84 -19.34
N ILE A 420 -13.58 -14.75 -19.03
CA ILE A 420 -13.81 -13.96 -17.82
C ILE A 420 -15.18 -13.27 -17.88
N ARG A 421 -15.51 -12.65 -19.02
CA ARG A 421 -16.82 -12.03 -19.26
C ARG A 421 -17.96 -13.03 -18.99
N ALA A 422 -17.85 -14.20 -19.61
CA ALA A 422 -18.86 -15.26 -19.44
C ALA A 422 -18.93 -15.74 -17.98
N TYR A 423 -17.78 -15.90 -17.31
CA TYR A 423 -17.70 -16.32 -15.90
C TYR A 423 -18.38 -15.32 -14.95
N ILE A 424 -18.16 -14.01 -15.14
CA ILE A 424 -18.75 -12.98 -14.29
C ILE A 424 -20.22 -12.69 -14.67
N GLY A 425 -20.66 -13.09 -15.87
CA GLY A 425 -22.03 -12.91 -16.36
C GLY A 425 -22.32 -11.50 -16.88
N ALA A 426 -21.31 -10.78 -17.35
CA ALA A 426 -21.46 -9.47 -17.96
C ALA A 426 -21.80 -9.57 -19.47
N ASP A 427 -22.49 -8.56 -20.01
CA ASP A 427 -22.81 -8.47 -21.46
C ASP A 427 -21.55 -8.09 -22.25
N SER A 428 -20.69 -7.24 -21.69
CA SER A 428 -19.35 -6.99 -22.23
C SER A 428 -18.35 -6.75 -21.11
N LEU A 429 -17.06 -7.03 -21.39
CA LEU A 429 -15.93 -6.78 -20.49
C LEU A 429 -14.79 -6.16 -21.28
N ALA A 430 -14.27 -5.06 -20.78
CA ALA A 430 -13.02 -4.48 -21.29
C ALA A 430 -12.15 -3.94 -20.16
N TYR A 431 -10.87 -3.93 -20.41
CA TYR A 431 -9.82 -3.42 -19.53
C TYR A 431 -9.13 -2.22 -20.20
N LEU A 432 -8.64 -1.30 -19.39
CA LEU A 432 -7.74 -0.26 -19.86
C LEU A 432 -6.44 -0.92 -20.39
N SER A 433 -5.93 -0.44 -21.51
CA SER A 433 -4.66 -0.90 -22.03
C SER A 433 -3.49 -0.51 -21.11
N LEU A 434 -2.37 -1.25 -21.18
CA LEU A 434 -1.17 -0.89 -20.43
C LEU A 434 -0.62 0.48 -20.86
N GLU A 435 -0.68 0.80 -22.14
CA GLU A 435 -0.27 2.09 -22.67
C GLU A 435 -1.18 3.21 -22.15
N GLY A 436 -2.51 3.00 -22.15
CA GLY A 436 -3.48 3.93 -21.59
C GLY A 436 -3.27 4.16 -20.10
N LEU A 437 -2.99 3.11 -19.32
CA LEU A 437 -2.66 3.23 -17.90
C LEU A 437 -1.40 4.08 -17.68
N LYS A 438 -0.32 3.77 -18.39
CA LYS A 438 0.95 4.49 -18.30
C LYS A 438 0.79 5.98 -18.67
N LYS A 439 0.08 6.25 -19.74
CA LYS A 439 -0.24 7.62 -20.16
C LYS A 439 -1.06 8.36 -19.10
N ALA A 440 -2.08 7.74 -18.51
CA ALA A 440 -2.88 8.32 -17.45
C ALA A 440 -2.05 8.64 -16.20
N CYS A 441 -1.04 7.81 -15.90
CA CYS A 441 -0.09 8.03 -14.81
C CYS A 441 1.06 8.97 -15.18
N GLY A 442 1.18 9.48 -16.41
CA GLY A 442 2.24 10.40 -16.86
C GLY A 442 3.61 9.70 -16.99
N GLU A 443 3.66 8.41 -17.38
CA GLU A 443 4.94 7.75 -17.62
C GLU A 443 5.70 8.40 -18.76
N GLY A 444 7.02 8.53 -18.59
CA GLY A 444 7.92 9.14 -19.57
C GLY A 444 8.12 10.65 -19.44
N GLU A 445 7.31 11.36 -18.65
CA GLU A 445 7.51 12.78 -18.37
C GLU A 445 8.61 12.99 -17.32
N THR A 446 8.47 12.32 -16.16
CA THR A 446 9.41 12.43 -15.03
C THR A 446 9.67 11.09 -14.33
N ILE A 447 8.89 10.06 -14.64
CA ILE A 447 8.86 8.80 -13.90
C ILE A 447 8.64 7.62 -14.85
N THR A 448 9.16 6.45 -14.46
CA THR A 448 8.82 5.16 -15.05
C THR A 448 8.19 4.25 -14.00
N TYR A 449 7.27 3.38 -14.44
CA TYR A 449 6.48 2.54 -13.54
C TYR A 449 6.81 1.06 -13.65
N CYS A 450 6.81 0.38 -12.51
CA CYS A 450 6.71 -1.08 -12.45
C CYS A 450 5.29 -1.49 -12.86
N SER A 451 5.21 -2.34 -13.86
CA SER A 451 3.97 -2.96 -14.36
C SER A 451 4.07 -4.49 -14.41
N ALA A 452 4.89 -5.08 -13.53
CA ALA A 452 5.18 -6.52 -13.53
C ALA A 452 3.93 -7.38 -13.34
N CYS A 453 2.96 -6.94 -12.52
CA CYS A 453 1.69 -7.62 -12.33
C CYS A 453 0.85 -7.76 -13.62
N TYR A 454 1.04 -6.85 -14.60
CA TYR A 454 0.36 -6.87 -15.90
C TYR A 454 1.20 -7.51 -17.02
N THR A 455 2.52 -7.56 -16.88
CA THR A 455 3.45 -7.96 -17.96
C THR A 455 4.22 -9.24 -17.68
N GLY A 456 4.37 -9.64 -16.41
CA GLY A 456 5.26 -10.69 -15.97
C GLY A 456 6.75 -10.34 -16.07
N LYS A 457 7.09 -9.06 -16.36
CA LYS A 457 8.48 -8.59 -16.46
C LYS A 457 8.86 -7.84 -15.19
N TYR A 458 9.71 -8.45 -14.37
CA TYR A 458 10.13 -7.92 -13.09
C TYR A 458 11.40 -7.09 -13.22
N PRO A 459 11.50 -5.91 -12.54
CA PRO A 459 12.67 -5.04 -12.63
C PRO A 459 13.92 -5.56 -11.91
N THR A 460 13.79 -6.52 -10.97
CA THR A 460 14.92 -7.11 -10.24
C THR A 460 15.37 -8.42 -10.87
N SER A 461 16.65 -8.78 -10.66
CA SER A 461 17.27 -9.96 -11.25
C SER A 461 16.94 -11.29 -10.54
N TRP A 462 16.33 -11.21 -9.34
CA TRP A 462 16.13 -12.36 -8.43
C TRP A 462 14.75 -13.02 -8.53
N VAL A 463 13.91 -12.62 -9.46
CA VAL A 463 12.58 -13.20 -9.58
C VAL A 463 12.60 -14.36 -10.55
N ASP A 464 13.01 -15.52 -10.08
CA ASP A 464 12.70 -16.79 -10.74
C ASP A 464 11.30 -17.24 -10.26
N VAL A 465 10.30 -17.06 -11.12
CA VAL A 465 8.87 -17.22 -10.79
C VAL A 465 8.53 -18.65 -10.38
N ASP A 466 9.37 -19.62 -10.75
CA ASP A 466 9.16 -21.03 -10.45
C ASP A 466 9.77 -21.48 -9.10
N GLU A 467 10.74 -20.73 -8.55
CA GLU A 467 11.40 -21.05 -7.26
C GLU A 467 10.78 -20.36 -6.02
N ILE A 468 9.95 -19.31 -6.18
CA ILE A 468 9.37 -18.52 -5.07
C ILE A 468 7.94 -18.99 -4.71
N LEU A 469 7.55 -20.18 -5.07
CA LEU A 469 6.35 -20.79 -4.50
C LEU A 469 6.70 -21.29 -3.10
N PRO A 470 6.07 -20.78 -2.02
CA PRO A 470 6.23 -21.40 -0.71
C PRO A 470 5.83 -22.86 -0.83
N ALA A 471 6.69 -23.73 -0.30
CA ALA A 471 6.36 -25.14 -0.12
C ALA A 471 4.96 -25.24 0.50
N GLN A 472 4.10 -25.97 -0.15
CA GLN A 472 2.71 -26.19 0.21
C GLN A 472 2.60 -26.43 1.72
N VAL A 473 1.81 -25.65 2.41
CA VAL A 473 1.15 -26.11 3.63
C VAL A 473 0.20 -27.22 3.16
N SER A 474 0.62 -28.45 3.34
CA SER A 474 -0.24 -29.63 3.21
C SER A 474 -1.35 -29.53 4.23
N GLU A 475 -2.58 -29.59 3.73
CA GLU A 475 -3.89 -29.89 4.32
C GLU A 475 -4.25 -29.35 5.70
#